data_bc50e69ee3054693a0cce1e19a5ee016
#
_entry.id   bc50e69ee3054693a0cce1e19a5ee016
#
_cell.length_a   1.000
_cell.length_b   1.000
_cell.length_c   1.000
_cell.angle_alpha   90.00
_cell.angle_beta   90.00
_cell.angle_gamma   90.00
#
_symmetry.space_group_name_H-M   'P 1'
#
loop_
_entity.id
_entity.type
_entity.pdbx_description
1 polymer ?
#
loop_
_entity_poly.entity_id
_entity_poly.type
_entity_poly.pdbx_seq_one_letter_code
_entity_poly.pdbx_strand_id
1 'polypeptide(L)'
;PKDQGVIIQGGFRANTAIIGLAYVSNAYGESGVALAAVYVASMTLLYNIQAVICLSPRGEESSRRAFAVIIKTITKNPLIIAIILGMLFYLLAIPVPKMVLDAGQYFANMTLPLALLCTGGSLDIGSLRHEKYSTWFSTALKLIFAPLFITLGALMLGYRGVELALVFLMSAAPTAAASYVMARAMGGNATLAANIIALTTVCSLLTCTLGIFILSTLGLI
;
A
#
# COMPACT_ATOMS: atom_id res chain seq x y z
N PRO A 1 19.17 -10.74 -11.42
CA PRO A 1 18.27 -9.81 -12.08
C PRO A 1 16.80 -9.97 -11.65
N LYS A 2 16.26 -11.22 -11.56
CA LYS A 2 14.85 -11.49 -11.18
C LYS A 2 14.52 -11.09 -9.75
N ASP A 3 15.45 -11.22 -8.83
CA ASP A 3 15.25 -10.85 -7.41
C ASP A 3 15.33 -9.35 -7.20
N GLN A 4 16.14 -8.63 -7.99
CA GLN A 4 16.37 -7.20 -7.83
C GLN A 4 15.05 -6.38 -7.93
N GLY A 5 14.25 -6.64 -8.97
CA GLY A 5 12.96 -5.97 -9.15
C GLY A 5 11.99 -6.25 -8.00
N VAL A 6 11.99 -7.48 -7.49
CA VAL A 6 11.15 -7.90 -6.35
C VAL A 6 11.57 -7.21 -5.05
N ILE A 7 12.89 -7.11 -4.79
CA ILE A 7 13.43 -6.43 -3.61
C ILE A 7 13.08 -4.94 -3.65
N ILE A 8 13.26 -4.29 -4.80
CA ILE A 8 12.93 -2.87 -4.98
C ILE A 8 11.42 -2.66 -4.77
N GLN A 9 10.58 -3.47 -5.43
CA GLN A 9 9.13 -3.38 -5.27
C GLN A 9 8.70 -3.59 -3.81
N GLY A 10 9.28 -4.59 -3.13
CA GLY A 10 9.02 -4.85 -1.72
C GLY A 10 9.36 -3.68 -0.82
N GLY A 11 10.43 -2.94 -1.14
CA GLY A 11 10.90 -1.80 -0.36
C GLY A 11 10.03 -0.54 -0.48
N PHE A 12 9.34 -0.31 -1.61
CA PHE A 12 8.52 0.91 -1.75
C PHE A 12 7.02 0.68 -1.67
N ARG A 13 6.50 -0.45 -2.16
CA ARG A 13 5.07 -0.69 -2.35
C ARG A 13 4.34 -1.00 -1.05
N ALA A 14 3.72 0.01 -0.45
CA ALA A 14 2.94 -0.14 0.77
C ALA A 14 1.53 -0.71 0.52
N ASN A 15 1.02 -1.49 1.47
CA ASN A 15 -0.37 -1.95 1.52
C ASN A 15 -1.28 -0.84 2.08
N THR A 16 -1.36 0.27 1.36
CA THR A 16 -2.10 1.47 1.78
C THR A 16 -3.60 1.25 1.82
N ALA A 17 -4.14 0.50 0.84
CA ALA A 17 -5.58 0.30 0.68
C ALA A 17 -6.21 -0.65 1.73
N ILE A 18 -5.43 -1.52 2.35
CA ILE A 18 -5.93 -2.46 3.37
C ILE A 18 -5.36 -2.08 4.73
N ILE A 19 -4.06 -2.29 4.93
CA ILE A 19 -3.45 -2.12 6.26
C ILE A 19 -3.25 -0.64 6.60
N GLY A 20 -2.85 0.19 5.65
CA GLY A 20 -2.74 1.63 5.85
C GLY A 20 -4.07 2.27 6.24
N LEU A 21 -5.15 1.95 5.50
CA LEU A 21 -6.50 2.41 5.86
C LEU A 21 -6.96 1.87 7.22
N ALA A 22 -6.61 0.63 7.59
CA ALA A 22 -6.91 0.11 8.91
C ALA A 22 -6.26 0.92 10.02
N TYR A 23 -4.98 1.26 9.86
CA TYR A 23 -4.27 2.11 10.82
C TYR A 23 -4.93 3.48 10.98
N VAL A 24 -5.24 4.12 9.85
CA VAL A 24 -5.87 5.46 9.86
C VAL A 24 -7.28 5.40 10.43
N SER A 25 -8.09 4.40 10.05
CA SER A 25 -9.45 4.22 10.55
C SER A 25 -9.48 4.05 12.07
N ASN A 26 -8.54 3.27 12.62
CA ASN A 26 -8.44 3.05 14.07
C ASN A 26 -7.96 4.29 14.83
N ALA A 27 -7.05 5.08 14.24
CA ALA A 27 -6.47 6.23 14.92
C ALA A 27 -7.33 7.51 14.79
N TYR A 28 -7.97 7.72 13.64
CA TYR A 28 -8.62 8.98 13.26
C TYR A 28 -10.05 8.85 12.76
N GLY A 29 -10.63 7.64 12.78
CA GLY A 29 -12.01 7.42 12.36
C GLY A 29 -12.32 7.76 10.91
N GLU A 30 -13.58 8.10 10.62
CA GLU A 30 -14.05 8.38 9.25
C GLU A 30 -13.39 9.60 8.60
N SER A 31 -13.11 10.64 9.37
CA SER A 31 -12.44 11.85 8.87
C SER A 31 -11.02 11.56 8.36
N GLY A 32 -10.27 10.71 9.08
CA GLY A 32 -8.97 10.25 8.66
C GLY A 32 -9.05 9.39 7.39
N VAL A 33 -10.03 8.49 7.31
CA VAL A 33 -10.25 7.64 6.13
C VAL A 33 -10.56 8.47 4.89
N ALA A 34 -11.34 9.54 5.00
CA ALA A 34 -11.62 10.42 3.87
C ALA A 34 -10.36 11.07 3.29
N LEU A 35 -9.47 11.58 4.15
CA LEU A 35 -8.16 12.12 3.73
C LEU A 35 -7.25 11.03 3.15
N ALA A 36 -7.23 9.86 3.80
CA ALA A 36 -6.45 8.72 3.36
C ALA A 36 -6.88 8.17 1.99
N ALA A 37 -8.15 8.29 1.62
CA ALA A 37 -8.65 7.84 0.31
C ALA A 37 -7.94 8.55 -0.85
N VAL A 38 -7.68 9.85 -0.72
CA VAL A 38 -6.93 10.62 -1.73
C VAL A 38 -5.49 10.11 -1.84
N TYR A 39 -4.84 9.84 -0.71
CA TYR A 39 -3.51 9.24 -0.69
C TYR A 39 -3.50 7.86 -1.36
N VAL A 40 -4.46 6.99 -1.02
CA VAL A 40 -4.60 5.64 -1.61
C VAL A 40 -4.77 5.72 -3.11
N ALA A 41 -5.63 6.60 -3.61
CA ALA A 41 -5.86 6.80 -5.04
C ALA A 41 -4.57 7.15 -5.77
N SER A 42 -3.88 8.19 -5.30
CA SER A 42 -2.64 8.69 -5.89
C SER A 42 -1.52 7.64 -5.86
N MET A 43 -1.32 7.01 -4.69
CA MET A 43 -0.25 6.02 -4.50
C MET A 43 -0.52 4.70 -5.23
N THR A 44 -1.79 4.30 -5.40
CA THR A 44 -2.13 3.10 -6.18
C THR A 44 -1.67 3.24 -7.64
N LEU A 45 -1.88 4.41 -8.24
CA LEU A 45 -1.40 4.69 -9.59
C LEU A 45 0.14 4.64 -9.66
N LEU A 46 0.80 5.37 -8.78
CA LEU A 46 2.26 5.45 -8.73
C LEU A 46 2.90 4.07 -8.48
N TYR A 47 2.40 3.32 -7.50
CA TYR A 47 2.93 1.99 -7.18
C TYR A 47 2.76 0.99 -8.33
N ASN A 48 1.67 1.06 -9.09
CA ASN A 48 1.48 0.18 -10.24
C ASN A 48 2.46 0.52 -11.37
N ILE A 49 2.68 1.81 -11.65
CA ILE A 49 3.66 2.27 -12.65
C ILE A 49 5.07 1.84 -12.24
N GLN A 50 5.47 2.16 -11.01
CA GLN A 50 6.80 1.83 -10.48
C GLN A 50 7.05 0.31 -10.47
N ALA A 51 6.04 -0.48 -10.06
CA ALA A 51 6.16 -1.93 -10.01
C ALA A 51 6.38 -2.54 -11.41
N VAL A 52 5.65 -2.06 -12.42
CA VAL A 52 5.87 -2.51 -13.80
C VAL A 52 7.28 -2.15 -14.27
N ILE A 53 7.76 -0.93 -14.01
CA ILE A 53 9.12 -0.50 -14.37
C ILE A 53 10.17 -1.40 -13.69
N CYS A 54 10.04 -1.68 -12.41
CA CYS A 54 11.01 -2.48 -11.65
C CYS A 54 11.02 -3.95 -12.04
N LEU A 55 9.86 -4.50 -12.41
CA LEU A 55 9.71 -5.92 -12.75
C LEU A 55 9.90 -6.21 -14.24
N SER A 56 9.86 -5.20 -15.10
CA SER A 56 10.03 -5.40 -16.55
C SER A 56 11.45 -5.84 -16.88
N PRO A 57 11.61 -6.79 -17.81
CA PRO A 57 12.92 -7.12 -18.39
C PRO A 57 13.53 -5.90 -19.08
N ARG A 58 14.84 -5.77 -19.10
CA ARG A 58 15.55 -4.67 -19.75
C ARG A 58 15.63 -4.91 -21.26
N GLY A 59 15.24 -3.91 -22.09
CA GLY A 59 15.30 -3.93 -23.56
C GLY A 59 14.22 -3.06 -24.21
N GLU A 60 14.42 -2.62 -25.46
CA GLU A 60 13.49 -1.71 -26.16
C GLU A 60 12.11 -2.32 -26.43
N GLU A 61 12.04 -3.60 -26.80
CA GLU A 61 10.76 -4.34 -26.92
C GLU A 61 10.00 -4.47 -25.61
N SER A 62 10.73 -4.44 -24.50
CA SER A 62 10.21 -4.46 -23.14
C SER A 62 9.47 -3.18 -22.79
N SER A 63 9.90 -2.01 -23.29
CA SER A 63 9.29 -0.72 -22.97
C SER A 63 7.86 -0.59 -23.51
N ARG A 64 7.61 -1.02 -24.74
CA ARG A 64 6.25 -1.04 -25.31
C ARG A 64 5.31 -2.00 -24.59
N ARG A 65 5.82 -3.19 -24.24
CA ARG A 65 5.05 -4.18 -23.47
C ARG A 65 4.77 -3.67 -22.04
N ALA A 66 5.73 -3.03 -21.40
CA ALA A 66 5.57 -2.42 -20.09
C ALA A 66 4.47 -1.35 -20.10
N PHE A 67 4.46 -0.47 -21.09
CA PHE A 67 3.44 0.57 -21.22
C PHE A 67 2.02 -0.02 -21.44
N ALA A 68 1.89 -1.03 -22.27
CA ALA A 68 0.61 -1.72 -22.48
C ALA A 68 0.12 -2.43 -21.20
N VAL A 69 1.04 -3.03 -20.42
CA VAL A 69 0.72 -3.65 -19.12
C VAL A 69 0.30 -2.60 -18.10
N ILE A 70 0.96 -1.43 -18.06
CA ILE A 70 0.56 -0.32 -17.17
C ILE A 70 -0.87 0.12 -17.48
N ILE A 71 -1.17 0.45 -18.74
CA ILE A 71 -2.52 0.87 -19.15
C ILE A 71 -3.56 -0.19 -18.81
N LYS A 72 -3.30 -1.45 -19.16
CA LYS A 72 -4.21 -2.55 -18.86
C LYS A 72 -4.42 -2.75 -17.36
N THR A 73 -3.36 -2.58 -16.54
CA THR A 73 -3.46 -2.71 -15.09
C THR A 73 -4.26 -1.56 -14.49
N ILE A 74 -4.07 -0.34 -14.97
CA ILE A 74 -4.81 0.84 -14.51
C ILE A 74 -6.29 0.74 -14.91
N THR A 75 -6.57 0.50 -16.19
CA THR A 75 -7.94 0.49 -16.73
C THR A 75 -8.79 -0.68 -16.27
N LYS A 76 -8.18 -1.78 -15.85
CA LYS A 76 -8.87 -2.97 -15.33
C LYS A 76 -8.82 -3.09 -13.81
N ASN A 77 -8.21 -2.13 -13.10
CA ASN A 77 -8.13 -2.17 -11.65
C ASN A 77 -9.48 -1.73 -11.05
N PRO A 78 -10.21 -2.62 -10.33
CA PRO A 78 -11.53 -2.29 -9.79
C PRO A 78 -11.47 -1.16 -8.76
N LEU A 79 -10.37 -1.03 -8.02
CA LEU A 79 -10.18 0.06 -7.06
C LEU A 79 -10.08 1.42 -7.77
N ILE A 80 -9.31 1.50 -8.86
CA ILE A 80 -9.16 2.74 -9.64
C ILE A 80 -10.50 3.10 -10.30
N ILE A 81 -11.19 2.11 -10.88
CA ILE A 81 -12.51 2.31 -11.50
C ILE A 81 -13.50 2.85 -10.45
N ALA A 82 -13.55 2.23 -9.25
CA ALA A 82 -14.45 2.66 -8.19
C ALA A 82 -14.16 4.09 -7.71
N ILE A 83 -12.88 4.47 -7.56
CA ILE A 83 -12.48 5.83 -7.18
C ILE A 83 -12.89 6.85 -8.25
N ILE A 84 -12.64 6.55 -9.52
CA ILE A 84 -13.03 7.44 -10.63
C ILE A 84 -14.55 7.60 -10.68
N LEU A 85 -15.31 6.50 -10.57
CA LEU A 85 -16.77 6.56 -10.54
C LEU A 85 -17.28 7.37 -9.36
N GLY A 86 -16.76 7.11 -8.14
CA GLY A 86 -17.14 7.88 -6.95
C GLY A 86 -16.87 9.38 -7.11
N MET A 87 -15.71 9.73 -7.70
CA MET A 87 -15.37 11.11 -7.98
C MET A 87 -16.28 11.75 -9.02
N LEU A 88 -16.67 11.02 -10.07
CA LEU A 88 -17.62 11.49 -11.09
C LEU A 88 -19.01 11.72 -10.47
N PHE A 89 -19.50 10.81 -9.62
CA PHE A 89 -20.77 10.98 -8.92
C PHE A 89 -20.76 12.24 -8.04
N TYR A 90 -19.66 12.47 -7.34
CA TYR A 90 -19.48 13.67 -6.50
C TYR A 90 -19.45 14.96 -7.35
N LEU A 91 -18.63 15.01 -8.42
CA LEU A 91 -18.47 16.21 -9.26
C LEU A 91 -19.75 16.56 -10.05
N LEU A 92 -20.48 15.53 -10.50
CA LEU A 92 -21.73 15.72 -11.23
C LEU A 92 -22.94 15.91 -10.32
N ALA A 93 -22.73 15.89 -9.00
CA ALA A 93 -23.78 15.99 -7.98
C ALA A 93 -24.96 15.01 -8.23
N ILE A 94 -24.65 13.78 -8.68
CA ILE A 94 -25.66 12.77 -9.00
C ILE A 94 -26.34 12.32 -7.71
N PRO A 95 -27.68 12.49 -7.56
CA PRO A 95 -28.37 12.09 -6.37
C PRO A 95 -28.42 10.56 -6.28
N VAL A 96 -27.81 9.99 -5.23
CA VAL A 96 -27.90 8.56 -4.95
C VAL A 96 -28.96 8.33 -3.88
N PRO A 97 -29.96 7.43 -4.11
CA PRO A 97 -30.96 7.14 -3.11
C PRO A 97 -30.34 6.66 -1.79
N LYS A 98 -30.88 7.15 -0.66
CA LYS A 98 -30.34 6.85 0.67
C LYS A 98 -30.22 5.34 0.92
N MET A 99 -31.20 4.56 0.48
CA MET A 99 -31.20 3.10 0.61
C MET A 99 -29.97 2.45 -0.06
N VAL A 100 -29.53 2.98 -1.22
CA VAL A 100 -28.34 2.48 -1.93
C VAL A 100 -27.07 2.86 -1.18
N LEU A 101 -27.01 4.08 -0.64
CA LEU A 101 -25.88 4.54 0.17
C LEU A 101 -25.76 3.72 1.47
N ASP A 102 -26.86 3.50 2.17
CA ASP A 102 -26.89 2.72 3.42
C ASP A 102 -26.46 1.26 3.16
N ALA A 103 -26.98 0.62 2.11
CA ALA A 103 -26.54 -0.71 1.70
C ALA A 103 -25.05 -0.75 1.32
N GLY A 104 -24.59 0.24 0.55
CA GLY A 104 -23.18 0.38 0.19
C GLY A 104 -22.28 0.54 1.42
N GLN A 105 -22.74 1.29 2.42
CA GLN A 105 -21.99 1.50 3.68
C GLN A 105 -21.80 0.19 4.46
N TYR A 106 -22.80 -0.70 4.50
CA TYR A 106 -22.62 -2.02 5.12
C TYR A 106 -21.51 -2.84 4.44
N PHE A 107 -21.48 -2.88 3.11
CA PHE A 107 -20.40 -3.54 2.37
C PHE A 107 -19.04 -2.87 2.60
N ALA A 108 -18.99 -1.54 2.61
CA ALA A 108 -17.78 -0.80 2.89
C ALA A 108 -17.23 -1.12 4.29
N ASN A 109 -18.07 -1.15 5.30
CA ASN A 109 -17.68 -1.47 6.69
C ASN A 109 -17.16 -2.90 6.85
N MET A 110 -17.64 -3.86 6.05
CA MET A 110 -17.16 -5.24 6.05
C MET A 110 -15.82 -5.41 5.32
N THR A 111 -15.48 -4.52 4.40
CA THR A 111 -14.32 -4.68 3.50
C THR A 111 -13.03 -4.75 4.30
N LEU A 112 -12.80 -3.85 5.23
CA LEU A 112 -11.57 -3.78 6.00
C LEU A 112 -11.37 -5.00 6.94
N PRO A 113 -12.34 -5.40 7.77
CA PRO A 113 -12.23 -6.61 8.59
C PRO A 113 -11.98 -7.88 7.76
N LEU A 114 -12.71 -8.06 6.67
CA LEU A 114 -12.52 -9.22 5.79
C LEU A 114 -11.14 -9.23 5.12
N ALA A 115 -10.69 -8.07 4.63
CA ALA A 115 -9.37 -7.95 4.01
C ALA A 115 -8.24 -8.25 5.01
N LEU A 116 -8.37 -7.83 6.27
CA LEU A 116 -7.40 -8.13 7.33
C LEU A 116 -7.40 -9.62 7.68
N LEU A 117 -8.57 -10.25 7.79
CA LEU A 117 -8.70 -11.69 8.02
C LEU A 117 -8.07 -12.51 6.88
N CYS A 118 -8.36 -12.15 5.63
CA CYS A 118 -7.77 -12.79 4.46
C CYS A 118 -6.24 -12.62 4.41
N THR A 119 -5.74 -11.41 4.72
CA THR A 119 -4.31 -11.14 4.78
C THR A 119 -3.64 -11.97 5.88
N GLY A 120 -4.22 -12.00 7.09
CA GLY A 120 -3.71 -12.79 8.20
C GLY A 120 -3.70 -14.29 7.90
N GLY A 121 -4.79 -14.81 7.32
CA GLY A 121 -4.90 -16.21 6.93
C GLY A 121 -3.99 -16.64 5.77
N SER A 122 -3.51 -15.69 4.97
CA SER A 122 -2.57 -15.96 3.86
C SER A 122 -1.09 -15.91 4.28
N LEU A 123 -0.79 -15.53 5.53
CA LEU A 123 0.58 -15.45 6.02
C LEU A 123 1.15 -16.85 6.27
N ASP A 124 2.24 -17.19 5.61
CA ASP A 124 3.03 -18.38 5.88
C ASP A 124 4.21 -18.03 6.80
N ILE A 125 3.96 -18.13 8.11
CA ILE A 125 4.97 -17.86 9.14
C ILE A 125 6.09 -18.94 9.11
N GLY A 126 5.78 -20.14 8.62
CA GLY A 126 6.77 -21.23 8.51
C GLY A 126 7.90 -20.90 7.52
N SER A 127 7.59 -20.17 6.46
CA SER A 127 8.58 -19.76 5.45
C SER A 127 9.61 -18.76 5.97
N LEU A 128 9.30 -18.05 7.06
CA LEU A 128 10.20 -17.03 7.66
C LEU A 128 11.46 -17.62 8.30
N ARG A 129 11.50 -18.92 8.60
CA ARG A 129 12.63 -19.58 9.28
C ARG A 129 13.92 -19.63 8.46
N HIS A 130 13.83 -19.53 7.14
CA HIS A 130 14.98 -19.68 6.23
C HIS A 130 15.19 -18.44 5.36
N GLU A 131 14.94 -17.24 5.95
CA GLU A 131 14.97 -16.01 5.21
C GLU A 131 16.38 -15.58 4.78
N LYS A 132 16.48 -15.17 3.52
CA LYS A 132 17.71 -14.66 2.92
C LYS A 132 17.93 -13.19 3.29
N TYR A 133 19.19 -12.76 3.26
CA TYR A 133 19.58 -11.36 3.46
C TYR A 133 18.71 -10.37 2.63
N SER A 134 18.34 -10.75 1.41
CA SER A 134 17.49 -9.95 0.50
C SER A 134 16.12 -9.60 1.09
N THR A 135 15.49 -10.53 1.83
CA THR A 135 14.19 -10.31 2.48
C THR A 135 14.32 -9.30 3.61
N TRP A 136 15.32 -9.46 4.48
CA TRP A 136 15.59 -8.53 5.57
C TRP A 136 15.96 -7.14 5.07
N PHE A 137 16.77 -7.05 4.02
CA PHE A 137 17.12 -5.77 3.40
C PHE A 137 15.89 -5.04 2.84
N SER A 138 15.03 -5.74 2.09
CA SER A 138 13.77 -5.16 1.58
C SER A 138 12.83 -4.75 2.72
N THR A 139 12.77 -5.54 3.79
CA THR A 139 11.97 -5.24 4.98
C THR A 139 12.46 -3.97 5.69
N ALA A 140 13.76 -3.83 5.88
CA ALA A 140 14.35 -2.62 6.46
C ALA A 140 14.09 -1.38 5.59
N LEU A 141 14.25 -1.50 4.28
CA LEU A 141 13.91 -0.42 3.35
C LEU A 141 12.45 -0.01 3.50
N LYS A 142 11.53 -0.98 3.61
CA LYS A 142 10.08 -0.73 3.65
C LYS A 142 9.61 -0.16 4.98
N LEU A 143 10.10 -0.70 6.11
CA LEU A 143 9.54 -0.39 7.42
C LEU A 143 10.31 0.68 8.19
N ILE A 144 11.55 0.96 7.79
CA ILE A 144 12.40 1.94 8.46
C ILE A 144 12.71 3.10 7.51
N PHE A 145 13.42 2.84 6.41
CA PHE A 145 13.92 3.90 5.56
C PHE A 145 12.81 4.64 4.80
N ALA A 146 11.86 3.92 4.19
CA ALA A 146 10.78 4.56 3.44
C ALA A 146 9.89 5.46 4.34
N PRO A 147 9.36 4.98 5.49
CA PRO A 147 8.60 5.85 6.38
C PRO A 147 9.42 7.01 6.94
N LEU A 148 10.69 6.79 7.28
CA LEU A 148 11.58 7.84 7.77
C LEU A 148 11.74 8.96 6.75
N PHE A 149 12.13 8.63 5.51
CA PHE A 149 12.33 9.64 4.46
C PHE A 149 11.04 10.35 4.07
N ILE A 150 9.92 9.62 3.96
CA ILE A 150 8.63 10.20 3.61
C ILE A 150 8.14 11.14 4.73
N THR A 151 8.27 10.72 5.99
CA THR A 151 7.87 11.54 7.14
C THR A 151 8.76 12.78 7.30
N LEU A 152 10.08 12.63 7.14
CA LEU A 152 10.98 13.78 7.15
C LEU A 152 10.68 14.74 6.00
N GLY A 153 10.39 14.25 4.80
CA GLY A 153 9.97 15.07 3.67
C GLY A 153 8.67 15.83 3.97
N ALA A 154 7.67 15.15 4.56
CA ALA A 154 6.42 15.79 4.97
C ALA A 154 6.66 16.86 6.05
N LEU A 155 7.53 16.60 7.03
CA LEU A 155 7.93 17.56 8.04
C LEU A 155 8.59 18.82 7.44
N MET A 156 9.46 18.64 6.45
CA MET A 156 10.12 19.75 5.73
C MET A 156 9.13 20.58 4.91
N LEU A 157 8.04 19.96 4.43
CA LEU A 157 6.94 20.62 3.73
C LEU A 157 5.94 21.31 4.71
N GLY A 158 6.17 21.21 6.02
CA GLY A 158 5.35 21.87 7.02
C GLY A 158 4.15 21.07 7.54
N TYR A 159 3.98 19.80 7.11
CA TYR A 159 2.89 18.95 7.62
C TYR A 159 3.07 18.67 9.11
N ARG A 160 1.96 18.73 9.87
CA ARG A 160 1.91 18.48 11.33
C ARG A 160 0.58 17.83 11.69
N GLY A 161 0.47 17.31 12.92
CA GLY A 161 -0.76 16.74 13.46
C GLY A 161 -1.28 15.56 12.62
N VAL A 162 -2.58 15.55 12.39
CA VAL A 162 -3.28 14.45 11.69
C VAL A 162 -2.71 14.18 10.29
N GLU A 163 -2.37 15.22 9.55
CA GLU A 163 -1.82 15.07 8.19
C GLU A 163 -0.48 14.33 8.19
N LEU A 164 0.42 14.71 9.11
CA LEU A 164 1.71 14.04 9.26
C LEU A 164 1.54 12.59 9.72
N ALA A 165 0.67 12.36 10.69
CA ALA A 165 0.36 11.03 11.19
C ALA A 165 -0.19 10.13 10.07
N LEU A 166 -1.06 10.67 9.22
CA LEU A 166 -1.62 9.95 8.08
C LEU A 166 -0.52 9.56 7.07
N VAL A 167 0.35 10.50 6.70
CA VAL A 167 1.49 10.24 5.80
C VAL A 167 2.40 9.16 6.39
N PHE A 168 2.70 9.23 7.70
CA PHE A 168 3.49 8.22 8.38
C PHE A 168 2.79 6.85 8.36
N LEU A 169 1.54 6.74 8.82
CA LEU A 169 0.79 5.48 8.88
C LEU A 169 0.67 4.80 7.53
N MET A 170 0.39 5.60 6.48
CA MET A 170 0.28 5.09 5.12
C MET A 170 1.62 4.61 4.57
N SER A 171 2.71 5.30 4.85
CA SER A 171 4.06 4.89 4.42
C SER A 171 4.60 3.73 5.25
N ALA A 172 4.28 3.64 6.54
CA ALA A 172 4.68 2.57 7.46
C ALA A 172 3.90 1.26 7.27
N ALA A 173 2.81 1.27 6.49
CA ALA A 173 2.09 0.04 6.15
C ALA A 173 3.03 -0.97 5.46
N PRO A 174 2.89 -2.29 5.76
CA PRO A 174 3.74 -3.34 5.19
C PRO A 174 3.63 -3.45 3.68
N THR A 175 4.45 -4.29 3.07
CA THR A 175 4.44 -4.52 1.63
C THR A 175 3.07 -5.05 1.17
N ALA A 176 2.56 -4.51 0.06
CA ALA A 176 1.25 -4.87 -0.48
C ALA A 176 1.22 -6.31 -1.01
N ALA A 177 0.14 -7.06 -0.71
CA ALA A 177 -0.10 -8.41 -1.24
C ALA A 177 -0.09 -8.46 -2.78
N ALA A 178 -0.50 -7.38 -3.43
CA ALA A 178 -0.44 -7.23 -4.89
C ALA A 178 0.99 -7.36 -5.45
N SER A 179 2.04 -7.16 -4.64
CA SER A 179 3.44 -7.36 -5.05
C SER A 179 3.74 -8.80 -5.45
N TYR A 180 3.16 -9.79 -4.75
CA TYR A 180 3.26 -11.20 -5.10
C TYR A 180 2.65 -11.50 -6.47
N VAL A 181 1.42 -11.00 -6.68
CA VAL A 181 0.68 -11.23 -7.93
C VAL A 181 1.44 -10.65 -9.13
N MET A 182 1.97 -9.43 -8.98
CA MET A 182 2.75 -8.78 -10.04
C MET A 182 4.09 -9.45 -10.28
N ALA A 183 4.82 -9.82 -9.24
CA ALA A 183 6.08 -10.57 -9.36
C ALA A 183 5.86 -11.86 -10.13
N ARG A 184 4.82 -12.63 -9.78
CA ARG A 184 4.46 -13.88 -10.46
C ARG A 184 4.07 -13.65 -11.93
N ALA A 185 3.22 -12.66 -12.20
CA ALA A 185 2.73 -12.36 -13.55
C ALA A 185 3.83 -11.88 -14.50
N MET A 186 4.87 -11.23 -13.98
CA MET A 186 5.98 -10.67 -14.74
C MET A 186 7.25 -11.54 -14.70
N GLY A 187 7.16 -12.77 -14.19
CA GLY A 187 8.27 -13.75 -14.18
C GLY A 187 9.37 -13.44 -13.14
N GLY A 188 9.07 -12.62 -12.14
CA GLY A 188 9.93 -12.38 -10.97
C GLY A 188 9.87 -13.52 -9.95
N ASN A 189 10.66 -13.41 -8.89
CA ASN A 189 10.71 -14.39 -7.80
C ASN A 189 9.50 -14.22 -6.86
N ALA A 190 8.43 -14.97 -7.12
CA ALA A 190 7.19 -14.91 -6.34
C ALA A 190 7.38 -15.36 -4.88
N THR A 191 8.25 -16.36 -4.63
CA THR A 191 8.55 -16.82 -3.27
C THR A 191 9.20 -15.71 -2.45
N LEU A 192 10.20 -15.02 -3.01
CA LEU A 192 10.82 -13.87 -2.36
C LEU A 192 9.81 -12.76 -2.07
N ALA A 193 8.88 -12.49 -3.01
CA ALA A 193 7.81 -11.50 -2.79
C ALA A 193 6.89 -11.91 -1.62
N ALA A 194 6.49 -13.18 -1.54
CA ALA A 194 5.67 -13.70 -0.45
C ALA A 194 6.37 -13.55 0.91
N ASN A 195 7.65 -13.90 0.97
CA ASN A 195 8.46 -13.81 2.18
C ASN A 195 8.62 -12.34 2.66
N ILE A 196 8.86 -11.41 1.72
CA ILE A 196 8.91 -9.98 2.05
C ILE A 196 7.55 -9.49 2.60
N ILE A 197 6.44 -9.89 1.99
CA ILE A 197 5.09 -9.53 2.47
C ILE A 197 4.87 -10.07 3.88
N ALA A 198 5.17 -11.33 4.12
CA ALA A 198 4.98 -11.96 5.43
C ALA A 198 5.84 -11.27 6.51
N LEU A 199 7.14 -11.11 6.25
CA LEU A 199 8.07 -10.49 7.21
C LEU A 199 7.71 -9.03 7.48
N THR A 200 7.43 -8.23 6.44
CA THR A 200 7.00 -6.83 6.63
C THR A 200 5.69 -6.73 7.39
N THR A 201 4.74 -7.64 7.18
CA THR A 201 3.45 -7.62 7.88
C THR A 201 3.65 -7.89 9.38
N VAL A 202 4.45 -8.89 9.75
CA VAL A 202 4.74 -9.18 11.16
C VAL A 202 5.52 -8.03 11.81
N CYS A 203 6.60 -7.57 11.18
CA CYS A 203 7.46 -6.53 11.74
C CYS A 203 6.79 -5.14 11.77
N SER A 204 5.81 -4.88 10.89
CA SER A 204 5.11 -3.58 10.85
C SER A 204 4.37 -3.25 12.14
N LEU A 205 3.94 -4.25 12.89
CA LEU A 205 3.29 -4.05 14.20
C LEU A 205 4.21 -3.28 15.15
N LEU A 206 5.47 -3.69 15.22
CA LEU A 206 6.46 -3.03 16.09
C LEU A 206 6.90 -1.68 15.52
N THR A 207 7.25 -1.63 14.24
CA THR A 207 7.79 -0.40 13.64
C THR A 207 6.76 0.72 13.56
N CYS A 208 5.50 0.39 13.27
CA CYS A 208 4.42 1.37 13.24
C CYS A 208 4.11 1.90 14.64
N THR A 209 4.01 1.02 15.65
CA THR A 209 3.77 1.42 17.04
C THR A 209 4.89 2.32 17.58
N LEU A 210 6.16 1.93 17.35
CA LEU A 210 7.31 2.74 17.76
C LEU A 210 7.33 4.09 17.04
N GLY A 211 7.04 4.13 15.76
CA GLY A 211 7.03 5.37 15.00
C GLY A 211 5.94 6.35 15.47
N ILE A 212 4.72 5.89 15.68
CA ILE A 212 3.63 6.71 16.26
C ILE A 212 4.03 7.22 17.65
N PHE A 213 4.57 6.36 18.50
CA PHE A 213 5.02 6.73 19.83
C PHE A 213 6.09 7.84 19.77
N ILE A 214 7.08 7.72 18.90
CA ILE A 214 8.12 8.73 18.71
C ILE A 214 7.52 10.05 18.22
N LEU A 215 6.68 10.02 17.20
CA LEU A 215 6.07 11.25 16.66
C LEU A 215 5.18 11.95 17.68
N SER A 216 4.44 11.19 18.48
CA SER A 216 3.59 11.72 19.56
C SER A 216 4.42 12.30 20.69
N THR A 217 5.50 11.62 21.13
CA THR A 217 6.38 12.16 22.19
C THR A 217 7.12 13.43 21.78
N LEU A 218 7.39 13.58 20.49
CA LEU A 218 7.98 14.80 19.92
C LEU A 218 6.93 15.93 19.73
N GLY A 219 5.66 15.69 20.02
CA GLY A 219 4.58 16.67 19.83
C GLY A 219 4.34 17.04 18.36
N LEU A 220 4.65 16.13 17.43
CA LEU A 220 4.51 16.35 15.99
C LEU A 220 3.14 15.91 15.45
N ILE A 221 2.49 14.99 16.18
CA ILE A 221 1.15 14.43 15.87
C ILE A 221 0.28 14.42 17.11
#